data_10497044bbe9242c4a88f5fa32a1c731
#
_entry.id   10497044bbe9242c4a88f5fa32a1c731
#
_cell.length_a   1.000
_cell.length_b   1.000
_cell.length_c   1.000
_cell.angle_alpha   90.00
_cell.angle_beta   90.00
_cell.angle_gamma   90.00
#
_symmetry.space_group_name_H-M   'P 1'
#
loop_
_entity.id
_entity.type
_entity.pdbx_description
1 polymer ?
#
loop_
_entity_poly.entity_id
_entity_poly.type
_entity_poly.pdbx_seq_one_letter_code
_entity_poly.pdbx_strand_id
1 'polypeptide(L)'
;MCLGIPGKIISIEHEQKLIVKADFSGVQRNISMNCIVKSPEELPSMIDKWVLVHVGFAMSCIDEEEARKTLEVLNEMENLQSQMYTVN
;
A
#
# COMPACT_ATOMS: atom_id res chain seq x y z
N MET A 1 -0.66 6.78 -16.06
CA MET A 1 -1.41 5.69 -15.42
C MET A 1 -0.86 5.42 -14.02
N CYS A 2 -1.73 5.42 -13.05
CA CYS A 2 -1.32 5.17 -11.68
C CYS A 2 -1.37 3.69 -11.36
N LEU A 3 -0.25 3.17 -10.87
CA LEU A 3 -0.20 1.79 -10.39
C LEU A 3 -0.44 1.79 -8.89
N GLY A 4 -1.06 0.73 -8.39
CA GLY A 4 -1.19 0.57 -6.96
C GLY A 4 0.19 0.37 -6.33
N ILE A 5 0.36 0.93 -5.15
CA ILE A 5 1.60 0.78 -4.39
C ILE A 5 1.33 -0.16 -3.23
N PRO A 6 2.13 -1.23 -3.06
CA PRO A 6 1.94 -2.14 -1.95
C PRO A 6 2.26 -1.48 -0.61
N GLY A 7 1.37 -1.64 0.35
CA GLY A 7 1.60 -1.18 1.70
C GLY A 7 1.22 -2.27 2.68
N LYS A 8 1.95 -2.38 3.78
CA LYS A 8 1.65 -3.34 4.83
C LYS A 8 0.91 -2.64 5.95
N ILE A 9 -0.25 -3.16 6.32
CA ILE A 9 -1.06 -2.56 7.36
C ILE A 9 -0.41 -2.86 8.71
N ILE A 10 -0.12 -1.80 9.47
CA ILE A 10 0.59 -1.93 10.75
C ILE A 10 -0.27 -1.60 11.96
N SER A 11 -1.27 -0.73 11.82
CA SER A 11 -2.12 -0.38 12.96
C SER A 11 -3.44 0.23 12.48
N ILE A 12 -4.40 0.25 13.39
CA ILE A 12 -5.69 0.88 13.14
C ILE A 12 -5.62 2.30 13.70
N GLU A 13 -5.93 3.29 12.84
CA GLU A 13 -5.90 4.69 13.26
C GLU A 13 -7.28 5.22 13.64
N HIS A 14 -8.29 4.84 12.91
CA HIS A 14 -9.64 5.36 13.13
C HIS A 14 -10.66 4.29 12.78
N GLU A 15 -11.12 3.57 13.80
CA GLU A 15 -12.02 2.43 13.59
C GLU A 15 -13.28 2.79 12.81
N GLN A 16 -13.98 3.81 13.25
CA GLN A 16 -15.28 4.15 12.66
C GLN A 16 -15.17 4.64 11.23
N LYS A 17 -14.06 5.27 10.89
CA LYS A 17 -13.80 5.75 9.52
C LYS A 17 -13.08 4.74 8.65
N LEU A 18 -12.78 3.56 9.19
CA LEU A 18 -12.06 2.49 8.49
C LEU A 18 -10.69 2.96 7.99
N ILE A 19 -9.99 3.73 8.82
CA ILE A 19 -8.66 4.23 8.49
C ILE A 19 -7.60 3.44 9.25
N VAL A 20 -6.61 2.98 8.52
CA VAL A 20 -5.48 2.24 9.08
C VAL A 20 -4.19 2.95 8.68
N LYS A 21 -3.12 2.62 9.40
CA LYS A 21 -1.78 3.07 9.03
C LYS A 21 -1.10 1.96 8.26
N ALA A 22 -0.51 2.30 7.13
CA ALA A 22 0.23 1.35 6.33
C ALA A 22 1.67 1.81 6.15
N ASP A 23 2.56 0.87 6.03
CA ASP A 23 3.97 1.12 5.79
C ASP A 23 4.32 0.88 4.33
N PHE A 24 4.90 1.88 3.71
CA PHE A 24 5.32 1.85 2.31
C PHE A 24 6.84 1.96 2.26
N SER A 25 7.51 0.84 2.42
CA SER A 25 8.98 0.79 2.39
C SER A 25 9.62 1.79 3.35
N GLY A 26 9.12 1.83 4.57
CA GLY A 26 9.64 2.70 5.63
C GLY A 26 8.88 4.00 5.82
N VAL A 27 7.99 4.35 4.89
CA VAL A 27 7.18 5.56 5.01
C VAL A 27 5.77 5.17 5.43
N GLN A 28 5.30 5.70 6.55
CA GLN A 28 3.98 5.36 7.08
C GLN A 28 2.95 6.41 6.69
N ARG A 29 1.80 5.95 6.25
CA ARG A 29 0.69 6.80 5.84
C ARG A 29 -0.64 6.22 6.30
N ASN A 30 -1.59 7.10 6.58
CA ASN A 30 -2.96 6.67 6.84
C ASN A 30 -3.66 6.43 5.52
N ILE A 31 -4.37 5.31 5.44
CA ILE A 31 -5.12 4.95 4.24
C ILE A 31 -6.53 4.52 4.61
N SER A 32 -7.44 4.67 3.66
CA SER A 32 -8.83 4.25 3.85
C SER A 32 -9.02 2.81 3.40
N MET A 33 -9.68 2.02 4.24
CA MET A 33 -10.01 0.62 3.94
C MET A 33 -11.43 0.46 3.39
N ASN A 34 -12.08 1.55 3.08
CA ASN A 34 -13.47 1.63 2.63
C ASN A 34 -13.81 0.71 1.45
N CYS A 35 -12.87 0.49 0.56
CA CYS A 35 -13.10 -0.33 -0.63
C CYS A 35 -12.99 -1.82 -0.38
N ILE A 36 -12.40 -2.21 0.75
CA ILE A 36 -12.15 -3.61 1.07
C ILE A 36 -12.99 -4.09 2.25
N VAL A 37 -13.06 -3.27 3.30
CA VAL A 37 -13.67 -3.62 4.58
C VAL A 37 -15.01 -2.89 4.71
N LYS A 38 -16.02 -3.59 5.22
CA LYS A 38 -17.36 -3.01 5.34
C LYS A 38 -17.71 -2.57 6.76
N SER A 39 -17.03 -3.12 7.75
CA SER A 39 -17.30 -2.77 9.14
C SER A 39 -16.02 -2.71 9.95
N PRO A 40 -16.01 -1.94 11.05
CA PRO A 40 -14.81 -1.83 11.89
C PRO A 40 -14.33 -3.16 12.48
N GLU A 41 -15.23 -4.11 12.68
CA GLU A 41 -14.88 -5.41 13.26
C GLU A 41 -13.92 -6.21 12.37
N GLU A 42 -13.86 -5.91 11.09
CA GLU A 42 -12.96 -6.58 10.16
C GLU A 42 -11.53 -6.05 10.22
N LEU A 43 -11.34 -4.86 10.77
CA LEU A 43 -10.02 -4.21 10.77
C LEU A 43 -8.91 -4.98 11.48
N PRO A 44 -9.15 -5.56 12.68
CA PRO A 44 -8.07 -6.29 13.36
C PRO A 44 -7.49 -7.43 12.53
N SER A 45 -8.29 -8.09 11.73
CA SER A 45 -7.82 -9.19 10.89
C SER A 45 -6.96 -8.71 9.73
N MET A 46 -6.96 -7.41 9.47
CA MET A 46 -6.19 -6.83 8.37
C MET A 46 -4.77 -6.45 8.78
N ILE A 47 -4.46 -6.44 10.07
CA ILE A 47 -3.11 -6.12 10.53
C ILE A 47 -2.12 -7.13 9.96
N ASP A 48 -0.98 -6.64 9.50
CA ASP A 48 0.10 -7.40 8.86
C ASP A 48 -0.24 -7.91 7.46
N LYS A 49 -1.39 -7.55 6.94
CA LYS A 49 -1.74 -7.90 5.56
C LYS A 49 -1.23 -6.83 4.61
N TRP A 50 -0.97 -7.24 3.38
CA TRP A 50 -0.54 -6.34 2.33
C TRP A 50 -1.73 -5.93 1.48
N VAL A 51 -1.74 -4.67 1.08
CA VAL A 51 -2.78 -4.13 0.19
C VAL A 51 -2.14 -3.27 -0.89
N LEU A 52 -2.82 -3.19 -2.03
CA LEU A 52 -2.47 -2.24 -3.07
C LEU A 52 -3.23 -0.96 -2.80
N VAL A 53 -2.50 0.15 -2.74
CA VAL A 53 -3.06 1.45 -2.39
C VAL A 53 -2.94 2.40 -3.58
N HIS A 54 -4.03 3.06 -3.87
CA HIS A 54 -4.10 4.04 -4.95
C HIS A 54 -4.78 5.30 -4.41
N VAL A 55 -4.07 6.40 -4.43
CA VAL A 55 -4.56 7.72 -3.98
C VAL A 55 -5.16 7.66 -2.56
N GLY A 56 -4.48 6.95 -1.66
CA GLY A 56 -4.90 6.88 -0.26
C GLY A 56 -5.97 5.85 0.04
N PHE A 57 -6.42 5.08 -0.96
CA PHE A 57 -7.41 4.03 -0.78
C PHE A 57 -6.82 2.65 -1.03
N ALA A 58 -7.03 1.74 -0.10
CA ALA A 58 -6.67 0.35 -0.30
C ALA A 58 -7.68 -0.26 -1.27
N MET A 59 -7.19 -0.76 -2.41
CA MET A 59 -8.05 -1.26 -3.48
C MET A 59 -8.22 -2.76 -3.46
N SER A 60 -7.20 -3.49 -3.05
CA SER A 60 -7.26 -4.95 -2.99
C SER A 60 -6.21 -5.47 -2.02
N CYS A 61 -6.49 -6.66 -1.46
CA CYS A 61 -5.51 -7.38 -0.66
C CYS A 61 -4.63 -8.20 -1.59
N ILE A 62 -3.35 -8.25 -1.28
CA ILE A 62 -2.40 -9.08 -2.02
C ILE A 62 -1.59 -9.88 -1.02
N ASP A 63 -0.95 -10.95 -1.47
CA ASP A 63 -0.08 -11.71 -0.59
C ASP A 63 1.32 -11.09 -0.58
N GLU A 64 2.14 -11.55 0.35
CA GLU A 64 3.47 -11.01 0.55
C GLU A 64 4.37 -11.16 -0.68
N GLU A 65 4.29 -12.28 -1.36
CA GLU A 65 5.09 -12.50 -2.55
C GLU A 65 4.70 -11.58 -3.69
N GLU A 66 3.41 -11.37 -3.86
CA GLU A 66 2.89 -10.44 -4.86
C GLU A 66 3.35 -9.02 -4.55
N ALA A 67 3.31 -8.64 -3.28
CA ALA A 67 3.78 -7.33 -2.83
C ALA A 67 5.27 -7.16 -3.14
N ARG A 68 6.07 -8.17 -2.84
CA ARG A 68 7.51 -8.14 -3.10
C ARG A 68 7.81 -7.96 -4.58
N LYS A 69 7.12 -8.73 -5.43
CA LYS A 69 7.32 -8.63 -6.88
C LYS A 69 6.93 -7.27 -7.41
N THR A 70 5.83 -6.73 -6.92
CA THR A 70 5.36 -5.41 -7.35
C THR A 70 6.36 -4.33 -6.94
N LEU A 71 6.89 -4.40 -5.72
CA LEU A 71 7.89 -3.46 -5.25
C LEU A 71 9.17 -3.54 -6.07
N GLU A 72 9.58 -4.72 -6.48
CA GLU A 72 10.75 -4.89 -7.34
C GLU A 72 10.55 -4.19 -8.67
N VAL A 73 9.40 -4.37 -9.29
CA VAL A 73 9.09 -3.73 -10.56
C VAL A 73 9.07 -2.20 -10.42
N LEU A 74 8.44 -1.70 -9.38
CA LEU A 74 8.38 -0.26 -9.14
C LEU A 74 9.77 0.32 -8.92
N ASN A 75 10.62 -0.39 -8.19
CA ASN A 75 11.99 0.03 -7.95
C ASN A 75 12.80 0.08 -9.24
N GLU A 76 12.62 -0.91 -10.11
CA GLU A 76 13.29 -0.92 -11.41
C GLU A 76 12.86 0.25 -12.28
N MET A 77 11.56 0.55 -12.29
CA MET A 77 11.04 1.69 -13.03
C MET A 77 11.65 3.00 -12.53
N GLU A 78 11.76 3.14 -11.22
CA GLU A 78 12.37 4.31 -10.59
C GLU A 78 13.83 4.46 -10.99
N ASN A 79 14.58 3.37 -10.98
CA ASN A 79 15.98 3.36 -11.38
C ASN A 79 16.15 3.75 -12.85
N LEU A 80 15.27 3.28 -13.71
CA LEU A 80 15.31 3.63 -15.13
C LEU A 80 15.06 5.13 -15.32
N GLN A 81 14.10 5.68 -14.60
CA GLN A 81 13.81 7.11 -14.65
C GLN A 81 15.00 7.93 -14.17
N SER A 82 15.63 7.50 -13.10
CA SER A 82 16.81 8.18 -12.57
C SER A 82 17.94 8.19 -13.60
N GLN A 83 18.17 7.08 -14.28
CA GLN A 83 19.18 6.99 -15.32
C GLN A 83 18.88 7.89 -16.49
N MET A 84 17.62 7.98 -16.87
CA MET A 84 17.21 8.87 -17.96
C MET A 84 17.47 10.34 -17.64
N TYR A 85 17.25 10.72 -16.39
CA TYR A 85 17.47 12.11 -15.98
C TYR A 85 18.93 12.46 -15.77
N THR A 86 19.77 11.49 -15.50
CA THR A 86 21.18 11.73 -15.19
C THR A 86 22.13 11.56 -16.38
N VAL A 87 21.62 11.08 -17.49
CA VAL A 87 22.44 10.93 -18.71
C VAL A 87 22.49 12.27 -19.43
N ASN A 88 23.64 12.83 -19.45
CA ASN A 88 23.89 14.09 -20.17
C ASN A 88 25.20 14.03 -20.90
#